data_8cc1ff94ff42ead85c6d247b8902c810
#
_entry.id   8cc1ff94ff42ead85c6d247b8902c810
#
_cell.length_a   1.000
_cell.length_b   1.000
_cell.length_c   1.000
_cell.angle_alpha   90.00
_cell.angle_beta   90.00
_cell.angle_gamma   90.00
#
_symmetry.space_group_name_H-M   'P 1'
#
loop_
_entity.id
_entity.type
_entity.pdbx_description
1 polymer ?
#
loop_
_entity_poly.entity_id
_entity_poly.type
_entity_poly.pdbx_seq_one_letter_code
_entity_poly.pdbx_strand_id
1 'polypeptide(L)'
;EQLAKACPKGVDIYYENVGGKVFDAVLPLLNTSARIPVCGLVSSYNATELPPGPDRLPLLMATVLKKRIRLQGFIIAQDYGHRIHEFQKEMGQWVKEDKIHYREEITDGLENAPQTFIGLLKGKNFGKVVIRVAGDD
;
A
#
# COMPACT_ATOMS: atom_id res chain seq x y z
N GLU A 1 5.74 -10.27 15.33
CA GLU A 1 6.55 -9.75 16.45
C GLU A 1 7.21 -8.40 16.13
N GLN A 2 7.89 -8.24 14.98
CA GLN A 2 8.60 -6.98 14.63
C GLN A 2 7.65 -5.79 14.55
N LEU A 3 6.49 -5.94 13.89
CA LEU A 3 5.49 -4.86 13.79
C LEU A 3 4.96 -4.44 15.17
N ALA A 4 4.67 -5.39 16.06
CA ALA A 4 4.21 -5.06 17.39
C ALA A 4 5.26 -4.31 18.22
N LYS A 5 6.55 -4.63 18.04
CA LYS A 5 7.65 -3.89 18.67
C LYS A 5 7.78 -2.47 18.12
N ALA A 6 7.57 -2.30 16.81
CA ALA A 6 7.61 -0.99 16.14
C ALA A 6 6.39 -0.12 16.50
N CYS A 7 5.26 -0.73 16.85
CA CYS A 7 4.01 -0.05 17.19
C CYS A 7 3.59 -0.34 18.65
N PRO A 8 4.37 0.04 19.66
CA PRO A 8 4.09 -0.31 21.07
C PRO A 8 2.80 0.33 21.61
N LYS A 9 2.31 1.40 20.99
CA LYS A 9 1.05 2.08 21.31
C LYS A 9 -0.12 1.64 20.44
N GLY A 10 0.06 0.62 19.60
CA GLY A 10 -0.93 0.19 18.61
C GLY A 10 -0.96 1.08 17.37
N VAL A 11 -2.01 0.90 16.56
CA VAL A 11 -2.17 1.55 15.25
C VAL A 11 -3.51 2.26 15.18
N ASP A 12 -3.50 3.59 14.98
CA ASP A 12 -4.70 4.41 14.84
C ASP A 12 -5.14 4.58 13.39
N ILE A 13 -4.18 4.55 12.45
CA ILE A 13 -4.44 4.65 11.01
C ILE A 13 -3.60 3.60 10.31
N TYR A 14 -4.25 2.75 9.53
CA TYR A 14 -3.61 1.80 8.65
C TYR A 14 -4.05 2.03 7.21
N TYR A 15 -3.13 2.49 6.37
CA TYR A 15 -3.37 2.64 4.93
C TYR A 15 -3.21 1.28 4.25
N GLU A 16 -4.33 0.67 3.86
CA GLU A 16 -4.34 -0.66 3.28
C GLU A 16 -4.11 -0.62 1.77
N ASN A 17 -3.03 -1.24 1.32
CA ASN A 17 -2.68 -1.36 -0.09
C ASN A 17 -2.19 -2.77 -0.46
N VAL A 18 -2.08 -3.68 0.49
CA VAL A 18 -1.46 -4.99 0.32
C VAL A 18 -2.44 -6.15 0.52
N GLY A 19 -3.15 -6.15 1.63
CA GLY A 19 -4.02 -7.26 2.04
C GLY A 19 -3.26 -8.46 2.63
N GLY A 20 -3.93 -9.60 2.67
CA GLY A 20 -3.35 -10.88 3.05
C GLY A 20 -2.62 -10.88 4.39
N LYS A 21 -1.43 -11.47 4.43
CA LYS A 21 -0.62 -11.62 5.66
C LYS A 21 -0.24 -10.29 6.32
N VAL A 22 -0.13 -9.21 5.56
CA VAL A 22 0.16 -7.88 6.11
C VAL A 22 -1.04 -7.37 6.88
N PHE A 23 -2.24 -7.44 6.30
CA PHE A 23 -3.48 -7.11 6.99
C PHE A 23 -3.67 -7.93 8.26
N ASP A 24 -3.42 -9.24 8.18
CA ASP A 24 -3.50 -10.16 9.32
C ASP A 24 -2.56 -9.75 10.47
N ALA A 25 -1.38 -9.26 10.14
CA ALA A 25 -0.41 -8.82 11.15
C ALA A 25 -0.79 -7.48 11.79
N VAL A 26 -1.49 -6.60 11.06
CA VAL A 26 -1.94 -5.28 11.55
C VAL A 26 -3.21 -5.38 12.38
N LEU A 27 -4.15 -6.25 12.01
CA LEU A 27 -5.49 -6.33 12.60
C LEU A 27 -5.50 -6.41 14.14
N PRO A 28 -4.66 -7.24 14.81
CA PRO A 28 -4.62 -7.29 16.27
C PRO A 28 -4.10 -6.01 16.92
N LEU A 29 -3.28 -5.22 16.20
CA LEU A 29 -2.63 -4.00 16.71
C LEU A 29 -3.49 -2.75 16.58
N LEU A 30 -4.63 -2.81 15.87
CA LEU A 30 -5.51 -1.66 15.69
C LEU A 30 -6.07 -1.19 17.03
N ASN A 31 -6.03 0.11 17.24
CA ASN A 31 -6.64 0.75 18.40
C ASN A 31 -8.16 0.90 18.26
N THR A 32 -8.82 1.26 19.34
CA THR A 32 -10.23 1.63 19.30
C THR A 32 -10.41 2.88 18.42
N SER A 33 -11.42 2.86 17.56
CA SER A 33 -11.73 3.92 16.58
C SER A 33 -10.65 4.09 15.50
N ALA A 34 -9.81 3.10 15.29
CA ALA A 34 -8.84 3.11 14.18
C ALA A 34 -9.54 3.27 12.83
N ARG A 35 -8.79 3.82 11.87
CA ARG A 35 -9.26 4.09 10.50
C ARG A 35 -8.42 3.30 9.52
N ILE A 36 -9.10 2.63 8.58
CA ILE A 36 -8.48 1.84 7.53
C ILE A 36 -8.98 2.35 6.17
N PRO A 37 -8.29 3.34 5.55
CA PRO A 37 -8.51 3.63 4.14
C PRO A 37 -7.97 2.48 3.30
N VAL A 38 -8.83 1.87 2.47
CA VAL A 38 -8.47 0.74 1.60
C VAL A 38 -8.27 1.26 0.18
N CYS A 39 -7.01 1.37 -0.22
CA CYS A 39 -6.57 1.82 -1.54
C CYS A 39 -6.37 0.68 -2.52
N GLY A 40 -5.91 -0.48 -2.04
CA GLY A 40 -5.60 -1.62 -2.88
C GLY A 40 -5.37 -2.90 -2.09
N LEU A 41 -5.26 -4.01 -2.82
CA LEU A 41 -5.04 -5.35 -2.29
C LEU A 41 -4.05 -6.10 -3.19
N VAL A 42 -2.84 -5.55 -3.33
CA VAL A 42 -1.85 -6.02 -4.32
C VAL A 42 -1.48 -7.50 -4.17
N SER A 43 -1.57 -8.05 -2.95
CA SER A 43 -1.35 -9.48 -2.71
C SER A 43 -2.34 -10.41 -3.41
N SER A 44 -3.50 -9.87 -3.84
CA SER A 44 -4.58 -10.63 -4.48
C SER A 44 -4.72 -10.36 -5.98
N TYR A 45 -3.94 -9.43 -6.56
CA TYR A 45 -4.14 -9.03 -7.97
C TYR A 45 -3.90 -10.14 -8.99
N ASN A 46 -3.07 -11.13 -8.66
CA ASN A 46 -2.82 -12.29 -9.51
C ASN A 46 -3.56 -13.56 -9.04
N ALA A 47 -4.43 -13.44 -8.04
CA ALA A 47 -5.18 -14.59 -7.53
C ALA A 47 -6.30 -14.95 -8.50
N THR A 48 -6.40 -16.23 -8.87
CA THR A 48 -7.47 -16.79 -9.70
C THR A 48 -8.58 -17.44 -8.86
N GLU A 49 -8.32 -17.58 -7.58
CA GLU A 49 -9.23 -18.17 -6.59
C GLU A 49 -9.02 -17.51 -5.22
N LEU A 50 -9.94 -17.73 -4.31
CA LEU A 50 -9.79 -17.24 -2.93
C LEU A 50 -8.55 -17.86 -2.26
N PRO A 51 -7.82 -17.09 -1.42
CA PRO A 51 -6.65 -17.63 -0.74
C PRO A 51 -7.05 -18.82 0.16
N PRO A 52 -6.23 -19.87 0.19
CA PRO A 52 -6.50 -21.03 1.03
C PRO A 52 -6.41 -20.65 2.52
N GLY A 53 -7.20 -21.35 3.33
CA GLY A 53 -7.17 -21.19 4.79
C GLY A 53 -8.56 -20.97 5.39
N PRO A 54 -8.62 -20.77 6.71
CA PRO A 54 -9.88 -20.53 7.39
C PRO A 54 -10.49 -19.18 6.95
N ASP A 55 -11.84 -19.13 6.93
CA ASP A 55 -12.56 -17.87 6.74
C ASP A 55 -12.24 -16.92 7.91
N ARG A 56 -11.67 -15.75 7.58
CA ARG A 56 -11.30 -14.71 8.56
C ARG A 56 -12.29 -13.58 8.65
N LEU A 57 -13.35 -13.60 7.84
CA LEU A 57 -14.38 -12.56 7.87
C LEU A 57 -15.02 -12.41 9.26
N PRO A 58 -15.39 -13.50 9.98
CA PRO A 58 -15.93 -13.37 11.32
C PRO A 58 -14.98 -12.66 12.31
N LEU A 59 -13.69 -12.94 12.23
CA LEU A 59 -12.68 -12.26 13.05
C LEU A 59 -12.58 -10.78 12.73
N LEU A 60 -12.58 -10.43 11.45
CA LEU A 60 -12.59 -9.04 10.99
C LEU A 60 -13.83 -8.30 11.51
N MET A 61 -15.02 -8.86 11.29
CA MET A 61 -16.27 -8.25 11.72
C MET A 61 -16.36 -8.07 13.24
N ALA A 62 -15.91 -9.05 14.00
CA ALA A 62 -15.83 -8.94 15.45
C ALA A 62 -14.85 -7.84 15.91
N THR A 63 -13.72 -7.70 15.22
CA THR A 63 -12.74 -6.64 15.51
C THR A 63 -13.27 -5.26 15.16
N VAL A 64 -13.91 -5.12 13.99
CA VAL A 64 -14.57 -3.87 13.56
C VAL A 64 -15.62 -3.42 14.58
N LEU A 65 -16.48 -4.34 15.02
CA LEU A 65 -17.51 -4.05 16.02
C LEU A 65 -16.90 -3.66 17.38
N LYS A 66 -16.04 -4.51 17.95
CA LYS A 66 -15.48 -4.31 19.30
C LYS A 66 -14.65 -3.04 19.40
N LYS A 67 -13.84 -2.77 18.38
CA LYS A 67 -12.94 -1.60 18.34
C LYS A 67 -13.54 -0.39 17.62
N ARG A 68 -14.78 -0.49 17.13
CA ARG A 68 -15.50 0.59 16.40
C ARG A 68 -14.65 1.15 15.25
N ILE A 69 -14.03 0.26 14.47
CA ILE A 69 -13.12 0.61 13.37
C ILE A 69 -13.93 1.20 12.20
N ARG A 70 -13.38 2.22 11.57
CA ARG A 70 -13.87 2.73 10.28
C ARG A 70 -13.00 2.16 9.17
N LEU A 71 -13.59 1.29 8.34
CA LEU A 71 -12.96 0.70 7.17
C LEU A 71 -13.68 1.21 5.93
N GLN A 72 -12.96 1.86 5.01
CA GLN A 72 -13.54 2.50 3.84
C GLN A 72 -12.65 2.34 2.61
N GLY A 73 -13.20 1.75 1.55
CA GLY A 73 -12.56 1.72 0.23
C GLY A 73 -12.66 3.05 -0.49
N PHE A 74 -11.69 3.33 -1.37
CA PHE A 74 -11.70 4.48 -2.26
C PHE A 74 -10.89 4.20 -3.53
N ILE A 75 -11.22 4.91 -4.60
CA ILE A 75 -10.45 4.92 -5.85
C ILE A 75 -9.91 6.33 -6.05
N ILE A 76 -8.59 6.48 -6.01
CA ILE A 76 -7.93 7.78 -5.95
C ILE A 76 -8.37 8.74 -7.07
N ALA A 77 -8.49 8.26 -8.30
CA ALA A 77 -8.87 9.10 -9.42
C ALA A 77 -10.35 9.55 -9.36
N GLN A 78 -11.24 8.67 -8.90
CA GLN A 78 -12.68 8.93 -8.83
C GLN A 78 -13.05 9.79 -7.64
N ASP A 79 -12.49 9.47 -6.47
CA ASP A 79 -12.87 10.13 -5.22
C ASP A 79 -12.08 11.42 -4.96
N TYR A 80 -10.81 11.45 -5.38
CA TYR A 80 -9.87 12.54 -5.05
C TYR A 80 -9.13 13.14 -6.25
N GLY A 81 -9.41 12.70 -7.49
CA GLY A 81 -8.75 13.20 -8.69
C GLY A 81 -8.85 14.73 -8.87
N HIS A 82 -9.95 15.32 -8.42
CA HIS A 82 -10.16 16.78 -8.41
C HIS A 82 -9.13 17.54 -7.55
N ARG A 83 -8.43 16.89 -6.63
CA ARG A 83 -7.41 17.47 -5.76
C ARG A 83 -5.96 17.26 -6.24
N ILE A 84 -5.78 16.75 -7.46
CA ILE A 84 -4.43 16.40 -7.96
C ILE A 84 -3.45 17.59 -7.96
N HIS A 85 -3.91 18.78 -8.32
CA HIS A 85 -3.07 19.98 -8.32
C HIS A 85 -2.63 20.41 -6.92
N GLU A 86 -3.52 20.28 -5.95
CA GLU A 86 -3.25 20.55 -4.54
C GLU A 86 -2.15 19.60 -4.02
N PHE A 87 -2.31 18.30 -4.28
CA PHE A 87 -1.34 17.26 -3.96
C PHE A 87 0.03 17.54 -4.62
N GLN A 88 0.06 17.84 -5.93
CA GLN A 88 1.30 18.09 -6.66
C GLN A 88 2.06 19.28 -6.11
N LYS A 89 1.34 20.36 -5.75
CA LYS A 89 1.94 21.56 -5.16
C LYS A 89 2.59 21.24 -3.81
N GLU A 90 1.87 20.60 -2.92
CA GLU A 90 2.34 20.30 -1.57
C GLU A 90 3.47 19.26 -1.57
N MET A 91 3.28 18.16 -2.31
CA MET A 91 4.29 17.12 -2.44
C MET A 91 5.56 17.62 -3.13
N GLY A 92 5.43 18.43 -4.20
CA GLY A 92 6.57 19.04 -4.88
C GLY A 92 7.36 19.96 -3.95
N GLN A 93 6.70 20.68 -3.07
CA GLN A 93 7.37 21.50 -2.06
C GLN A 93 8.13 20.61 -1.04
N TRP A 94 7.53 19.53 -0.55
CA TRP A 94 8.19 18.64 0.39
C TRP A 94 9.40 17.90 -0.20
N VAL A 95 9.35 17.56 -1.49
CA VAL A 95 10.50 16.99 -2.21
C VAL A 95 11.63 18.02 -2.32
N LYS A 96 11.32 19.28 -2.67
CA LYS A 96 12.32 20.36 -2.74
C LYS A 96 12.98 20.68 -1.40
N GLU A 97 12.24 20.52 -0.31
CA GLU A 97 12.70 20.74 1.06
C GLU A 97 13.38 19.49 1.67
N ASP A 98 13.62 18.44 0.86
CA ASP A 98 14.20 17.16 1.31
C ASP A 98 13.45 16.51 2.47
N LYS A 99 12.14 16.78 2.58
CA LYS A 99 11.25 16.14 3.56
C LYS A 99 10.72 14.80 3.11
N ILE A 100 10.74 14.55 1.80
CA ILE A 100 10.33 13.30 1.16
C ILE A 100 11.54 12.69 0.47
N HIS A 101 11.96 11.54 0.94
CA HIS A 101 13.01 10.74 0.33
C HIS A 101 12.35 9.63 -0.50
N TYR A 102 12.53 9.68 -1.81
CA TYR A 102 12.08 8.64 -2.71
C TYR A 102 13.25 7.85 -3.26
N ARG A 103 12.99 6.63 -3.67
CA ARG A 103 13.97 5.77 -4.30
C ARG A 103 13.40 5.22 -5.60
N GLU A 104 14.20 5.29 -6.64
CA GLU A 104 13.93 4.70 -7.95
C GLU A 104 14.89 3.53 -8.19
N GLU A 105 14.37 2.50 -8.84
CA GLU A 105 15.13 1.38 -9.34
C GLU A 105 14.95 1.35 -10.85
N ILE A 106 15.99 1.83 -11.56
CA ILE A 106 15.95 2.07 -13.00
C ILE A 106 16.50 0.83 -13.72
N THR A 107 15.74 0.33 -14.69
CA THR A 107 16.17 -0.72 -15.61
C THR A 107 16.21 -0.14 -17.02
N ASP A 108 17.35 -0.25 -17.70
CA ASP A 108 17.51 0.26 -19.06
C ASP A 108 16.93 -0.71 -20.10
N GLY A 109 16.33 -0.13 -21.14
CA GLY A 109 15.80 -0.84 -22.30
C GLY A 109 14.37 -1.33 -22.13
N LEU A 110 13.52 -1.01 -23.13
CA LEU A 110 12.12 -1.43 -23.16
C LEU A 110 11.98 -2.97 -23.19
N GLU A 111 12.93 -3.67 -23.78
CA GLU A 111 12.98 -5.14 -23.84
C GLU A 111 13.01 -5.80 -22.46
N ASN A 112 13.50 -5.09 -21.45
CA ASN A 112 13.58 -5.57 -20.07
C ASN A 112 12.30 -5.33 -19.26
N ALA A 113 11.33 -4.57 -19.79
CA ALA A 113 10.09 -4.23 -19.10
C ALA A 113 9.27 -5.46 -18.65
N PRO A 114 9.09 -6.53 -19.46
CA PRO A 114 8.32 -7.70 -19.03
C PRO A 114 8.95 -8.39 -17.82
N GLN A 115 10.27 -8.58 -17.84
CA GLN A 115 10.98 -9.26 -16.77
C GLN A 115 11.00 -8.43 -15.47
N THR A 116 11.18 -7.12 -15.62
CA THR A 116 11.14 -6.17 -14.51
C THR A 116 9.75 -6.13 -13.86
N PHE A 117 8.69 -6.14 -14.68
CA PHE A 117 7.31 -6.19 -14.20
C PHE A 117 7.01 -7.49 -13.43
N ILE A 118 7.46 -8.64 -13.95
CA ILE A 118 7.34 -9.92 -13.23
C ILE A 118 8.09 -9.86 -11.89
N GLY A 119 9.25 -9.20 -11.87
CA GLY A 119 10.02 -8.95 -10.66
C GLY A 119 9.26 -8.11 -9.63
N LEU A 120 8.61 -7.03 -10.07
CA LEU A 120 7.77 -6.17 -9.25
C LEU A 120 6.64 -6.97 -8.57
N LEU A 121 5.92 -7.80 -9.33
CA LEU A 121 4.84 -8.64 -8.80
C LEU A 121 5.34 -9.69 -7.78
N LYS A 122 6.63 -10.00 -7.79
CA LYS A 122 7.29 -10.90 -6.83
C LYS A 122 7.98 -10.16 -5.68
N GLY A 123 7.82 -8.83 -5.60
CA GLY A 123 8.41 -8.01 -4.55
C GLY A 123 9.94 -7.95 -4.59
N LYS A 124 10.56 -8.07 -5.76
CA LYS A 124 12.03 -8.04 -5.91
C LYS A 124 12.63 -6.65 -5.86
N ASN A 125 11.82 -5.63 -6.12
CA ASN A 125 12.26 -4.24 -6.15
C ASN A 125 12.21 -3.58 -4.76
N PHE A 126 12.99 -2.52 -4.62
CA PHE A 126 12.92 -1.60 -3.50
C PHE A 126 12.78 -0.16 -4.02
N GLY A 127 11.59 0.41 -3.89
CA GLY A 127 11.24 1.73 -4.39
C GLY A 127 10.44 1.69 -5.70
N LYS A 128 10.43 2.81 -6.42
CA LYS A 128 9.70 2.94 -7.68
C LYS A 128 10.46 2.29 -8.82
N VAL A 129 9.89 1.26 -9.43
CA VAL A 129 10.46 0.67 -10.66
C VAL A 129 10.20 1.57 -11.85
N VAL A 130 11.25 1.87 -12.59
CA VAL A 130 11.22 2.72 -13.79
C VAL A 130 11.96 2.00 -14.92
N ILE A 131 11.39 2.00 -16.11
CA ILE A 131 12.07 1.52 -17.34
C ILE A 131 12.54 2.74 -18.12
N ARG A 132 13.86 2.87 -18.32
CA ARG A 132 14.43 3.89 -19.17
C ARG A 132 14.39 3.43 -20.62
N VAL A 133 13.51 4.01 -21.42
CA VAL A 133 13.29 3.61 -22.83
C VAL A 133 14.11 4.43 -23.83
N ALA A 134 14.65 5.60 -23.43
CA ALA A 134 15.50 6.47 -24.22
C ALA A 134 16.53 7.14 -23.31
N GLY A 135 17.59 7.72 -23.90
CA GLY A 135 18.50 8.58 -23.16
C GLY A 135 17.80 9.84 -22.65
N ASP A 136 18.35 10.44 -21.62
CA ASP A 136 17.96 11.79 -21.18
C ASP A 136 18.63 12.77 -22.15
N ASP A 137 17.88 13.25 -23.17
CA ASP A 137 18.31 14.31 -24.10
C ASP A 137 18.14 15.68 -23.46
#